data_14b68ba168fb2a476840493f555b01d9
#
_entry.id   14b68ba168fb2a476840493f555b01d9
#
_cell.length_a   1.000
_cell.length_b   1.000
_cell.length_c   1.000
_cell.angle_alpha   90.00
_cell.angle_beta   90.00
_cell.angle_gamma   90.00
#
_symmetry.space_group_name_H-M   'P 1'
#
loop_
_entity.id
_entity.type
_entity.pdbx_description
1 polymer ?
#
loop_
_entity_poly.entity_id
_entity_poly.type
_entity_poly.pdbx_seq_one_letter_code
_entity_poly.pdbx_strand_id
1 'polypeptide(L)'
;MKPIKRILIIRFRQIGDSILAIALCSTLKKSFPDAEIHFVLNKNIAPLYEGHPDIDKVITFDKNENKPFTAYIKKVWQVMHKNRYDVIIDMRSTIRTLFFSLFSLRTPFRIGRIKGYTHFLLNYRTDTYSKNLTTDMVQRNLLLAAPLEKIRPIQYTKEFKLYLTDR
;
A
#
# COMPACT_ATOMS: atom_id res chain seq x y z
N MET A 1 16.00 -16.41 3.71
CA MET A 1 15.19 -15.20 3.44
C MET A 1 14.56 -14.70 4.73
N LYS A 2 14.66 -13.41 5.00
CA LYS A 2 14.09 -12.83 6.22
C LYS A 2 12.55 -12.90 6.17
N PRO A 3 11.90 -13.19 7.30
CA PRO A 3 10.43 -13.20 7.34
C PRO A 3 9.89 -11.80 7.09
N ILE A 4 8.71 -11.75 6.48
CA ILE A 4 8.00 -10.49 6.26
C ILE A 4 7.30 -10.10 7.56
N LYS A 5 7.72 -8.96 8.13
CA LYS A 5 7.21 -8.47 9.40
C LYS A 5 6.31 -7.25 9.27
N ARG A 6 6.55 -6.39 8.28
CA ARG A 6 5.74 -5.19 8.05
C ARG A 6 5.58 -4.93 6.57
N ILE A 7 4.35 -4.63 6.20
CA ILE A 7 3.97 -4.31 4.82
C ILE A 7 3.31 -2.94 4.82
N LEU A 8 3.81 -2.03 3.99
CA LEU A 8 3.24 -0.71 3.81
C LEU A 8 2.47 -0.68 2.50
N ILE A 9 1.20 -0.28 2.56
CA ILE A 9 0.34 -0.12 1.38
C ILE A 9 -0.01 1.37 1.28
N ILE A 10 0.27 1.97 0.13
CA ILE A 10 0.05 3.39 -0.10
C ILE A 10 -1.10 3.57 -1.08
N ARG A 11 -2.18 4.20 -0.63
CA ARG A 11 -3.34 4.52 -1.45
C ARG A 11 -3.93 5.85 -1.02
N PHE A 12 -3.49 6.94 -1.65
CA PHE A 12 -4.13 8.25 -1.50
C PHE A 12 -5.30 8.33 -2.46
N ARG A 13 -6.25 9.15 -2.22
CA ARG A 13 -7.38 9.54 -3.04
C ARG A 13 -8.73 9.17 -2.47
N GLN A 14 -9.69 9.05 -3.40
CA GLN A 14 -11.10 8.96 -3.10
C GLN A 14 -11.44 7.70 -2.31
N ILE A 15 -12.51 7.82 -1.54
CA ILE A 15 -12.98 6.77 -0.65
C ILE A 15 -13.26 5.45 -1.40
N GLY A 16 -13.86 5.52 -2.60
CA GLY A 16 -14.16 4.32 -3.39
C GLY A 16 -12.92 3.51 -3.75
N ASP A 17 -11.84 4.19 -4.16
CA ASP A 17 -10.59 3.54 -4.52
C ASP A 17 -9.95 2.86 -3.32
N SER A 18 -10.01 3.50 -2.14
CA SER A 18 -9.41 2.92 -0.94
C SER A 18 -10.21 1.75 -0.40
N ILE A 19 -11.55 1.76 -0.55
CA ILE A 19 -12.39 0.61 -0.19
C ILE A 19 -12.00 -0.62 -1.02
N LEU A 20 -11.81 -0.45 -2.32
CA LEU A 20 -11.40 -1.54 -3.20
C LEU A 20 -10.01 -2.07 -2.85
N ALA A 21 -9.15 -1.24 -2.27
CA ALA A 21 -7.83 -1.64 -1.82
C ALA A 21 -7.85 -2.54 -0.57
N ILE A 22 -8.98 -2.61 0.14
CA ILE A 22 -9.11 -3.48 1.32
C ILE A 22 -8.90 -4.95 0.93
N ALA A 23 -9.34 -5.36 -0.26
CA ALA A 23 -9.11 -6.72 -0.73
C ALA A 23 -7.62 -7.08 -0.77
N LEU A 24 -6.78 -6.13 -1.14
CA LEU A 24 -5.32 -6.33 -1.11
C LEU A 24 -4.82 -6.46 0.34
N CYS A 25 -5.30 -5.62 1.25
CA CYS A 25 -4.93 -5.71 2.66
C CYS A 25 -5.34 -7.07 3.24
N SER A 26 -6.55 -7.52 2.97
CA SER A 26 -7.04 -8.81 3.46
C SER A 26 -6.26 -9.99 2.85
N THR A 27 -5.94 -9.91 1.58
CA THR A 27 -5.10 -10.91 0.90
C THR A 27 -3.74 -11.02 1.57
N LEU A 28 -3.10 -9.89 1.86
CA LEU A 28 -1.78 -9.88 2.48
C LEU A 28 -1.85 -10.36 3.93
N LYS A 29 -2.89 -10.01 4.67
CA LYS A 29 -3.04 -10.47 6.05
C LYS A 29 -3.26 -11.98 6.12
N LYS A 30 -4.04 -12.55 5.20
CA LYS A 30 -4.24 -14.00 5.12
C LYS A 30 -2.95 -14.72 4.75
N SER A 31 -2.17 -14.13 3.86
CA SER A 31 -0.93 -14.74 3.35
C SER A 31 0.23 -14.60 4.32
N PHE A 32 0.26 -13.51 5.09
CA PHE A 32 1.30 -13.20 6.07
C PHE A 32 0.65 -12.81 7.41
N PRO A 33 0.05 -13.78 8.12
CA PRO A 33 -0.72 -13.46 9.33
C PRO A 33 0.10 -12.84 10.46
N ASP A 34 1.41 -13.08 10.48
CA ASP A 34 2.31 -12.52 11.49
C ASP A 34 2.86 -11.14 11.09
N ALA A 35 2.57 -10.67 9.90
CA ALA A 35 3.02 -9.35 9.44
C ALA A 35 2.03 -8.27 9.84
N GLU A 36 2.56 -7.09 10.17
CA GLU A 36 1.75 -5.89 10.37
C GLU A 36 1.44 -5.27 9.01
N ILE A 37 0.18 -4.92 8.79
CA ILE A 37 -0.26 -4.21 7.59
C ILE A 37 -0.48 -2.74 7.96
N HIS A 38 0.32 -1.85 7.40
CA HIS A 38 0.20 -0.41 7.59
C HIS A 38 -0.37 0.20 6.32
N PHE A 39 -1.45 0.96 6.45
CA PHE A 39 -2.16 1.53 5.31
C PHE A 39 -2.06 3.05 5.34
N VAL A 40 -1.53 3.64 4.26
CA VAL A 40 -1.38 5.10 4.13
C VAL A 40 -2.58 5.67 3.39
N LEU A 41 -3.28 6.58 4.04
CA LEU A 41 -4.53 7.17 3.55
C LEU A 41 -4.58 8.68 3.81
N ASN A 42 -5.49 9.35 3.15
CA ASN A 42 -5.85 10.73 3.51
C ASN A 42 -6.57 10.75 4.87
N LYS A 43 -6.30 11.78 5.66
CA LYS A 43 -6.85 11.91 7.01
C LYS A 43 -8.37 11.89 7.04
N ASN A 44 -9.03 12.50 6.06
CA ASN A 44 -10.49 12.61 6.01
C ASN A 44 -11.21 11.26 5.86
N ILE A 45 -10.55 10.24 5.29
CA ILE A 45 -11.14 8.93 5.10
C ILE A 45 -10.62 7.87 6.08
N ALA A 46 -9.57 8.18 6.83
CA ALA A 46 -8.93 7.25 7.74
C ALA A 46 -9.87 6.63 8.79
N PRO A 47 -10.87 7.37 9.35
CA PRO A 47 -11.77 6.77 10.35
C PRO A 47 -12.52 5.54 9.87
N LEU A 48 -12.73 5.39 8.56
CA LEU A 48 -13.41 4.22 7.98
C LEU A 48 -12.60 2.94 8.14
N TYR A 49 -11.30 3.05 8.35
CA TYR A 49 -10.38 1.90 8.37
C TYR A 49 -9.81 1.62 9.75
N GLU A 50 -10.02 2.51 10.70
CA GLU A 50 -9.59 2.29 12.06
C GLU A 50 -10.38 1.12 12.68
N GLY A 51 -9.65 0.20 13.32
CA GLY A 51 -10.25 -0.99 13.89
C GLY A 51 -10.48 -2.14 12.92
N HIS A 52 -10.10 -1.97 11.65
CA HIS A 52 -10.23 -3.06 10.67
C HIS A 52 -9.27 -4.20 11.05
N PRO A 53 -9.76 -5.46 11.12
CA PRO A 53 -8.92 -6.59 11.58
C PRO A 53 -7.73 -6.90 10.67
N ASP A 54 -7.80 -6.54 9.39
CA ASP A 54 -6.73 -6.81 8.43
C ASP A 54 -5.77 -5.62 8.25
N ILE A 55 -5.98 -4.54 9.01
CA ILE A 55 -5.14 -3.33 8.96
C ILE A 55 -4.66 -3.04 10.39
N ASP A 56 -3.37 -3.20 10.63
CA ASP A 56 -2.80 -3.05 11.97
C ASP A 56 -2.57 -1.58 12.32
N LYS A 57 -2.27 -0.74 11.33
CA LYS A 57 -2.04 0.68 11.55
C LYS A 57 -2.46 1.48 10.33
N VAL A 58 -3.17 2.59 10.58
CA VAL A 58 -3.52 3.56 9.56
C VAL A 58 -2.59 4.77 9.71
N ILE A 59 -1.88 5.12 8.64
CA ILE A 59 -0.99 6.27 8.60
C ILE A 59 -1.70 7.35 7.78
N THR A 60 -1.93 8.50 8.39
CA THR A 60 -2.72 9.56 7.78
C THR A 60 -1.88 10.72 7.29
N PHE A 61 -2.27 11.27 6.15
CA PHE A 61 -1.72 12.50 5.61
C PHE A 61 -2.84 13.52 5.45
N ASP A 62 -2.67 14.69 6.05
CA ASP A 62 -3.63 15.78 5.93
C ASP A 62 -3.19 16.69 4.78
N LYS A 63 -4.08 16.87 3.82
CA LYS A 63 -3.83 17.72 2.66
C LYS A 63 -3.50 19.16 3.07
N ASN A 64 -4.10 19.65 4.15
CA ASN A 64 -3.86 21.02 4.65
C ASN A 64 -2.55 21.13 5.43
N GLU A 65 -2.25 20.16 6.28
CA GLU A 65 -1.03 20.14 7.08
C GLU A 65 0.22 19.90 6.23
N ASN A 66 0.07 19.16 5.14
CA ASN A 66 1.19 18.80 4.27
C ASN A 66 1.15 19.54 2.93
N LYS A 67 0.51 20.71 2.91
CA LYS A 67 0.38 21.53 1.70
C LYS A 67 1.73 21.97 1.13
N PRO A 68 2.70 22.48 1.94
CA PRO A 68 4.05 22.67 1.42
C PRO A 68 4.68 21.32 1.11
N PHE A 69 5.30 21.21 -0.06
CA PHE A 69 5.95 19.97 -0.49
C PHE A 69 7.03 19.53 0.51
N THR A 70 7.74 20.50 1.11
CA THR A 70 8.76 20.21 2.12
C THR A 70 8.18 19.54 3.36
N ALA A 71 6.99 19.96 3.80
CA ALA A 71 6.31 19.34 4.94
C ALA A 71 5.89 17.90 4.61
N TYR A 72 5.42 17.68 3.39
CA TYR A 72 5.08 16.33 2.89
C TYR A 72 6.31 15.42 2.91
N ILE A 73 7.41 15.87 2.32
CA ILE A 73 8.66 15.11 2.26
C ILE A 73 9.17 14.76 3.67
N LYS A 74 9.13 15.74 4.57
CA LYS A 74 9.55 15.54 5.97
C LYS A 74 8.72 14.44 6.64
N LYS A 75 7.42 14.46 6.43
CA LYS A 75 6.53 13.46 7.02
C LYS A 75 6.78 12.06 6.43
N VAL A 76 6.97 11.96 5.12
CA VAL A 76 7.30 10.69 4.48
C VAL A 76 8.60 10.13 5.07
N TRP A 77 9.61 10.99 5.19
CA TRP A 77 10.90 10.59 5.78
C TRP A 77 10.71 10.07 7.22
N GLN A 78 9.92 10.77 8.04
CA GLN A 78 9.65 10.36 9.41
C GLN A 78 8.95 8.99 9.46
N VAL A 79 7.95 8.78 8.62
CA VAL A 79 7.22 7.50 8.54
C VAL A 79 8.18 6.36 8.19
N MET A 80 9.05 6.57 7.20
CA MET A 80 9.93 5.52 6.72
C MET A 80 11.11 5.25 7.66
N HIS A 81 11.50 6.21 8.49
CA HIS A 81 12.56 6.02 9.48
C HIS A 81 12.04 5.50 10.81
N LYS A 82 10.77 5.76 11.12
CA LYS A 82 10.16 5.27 12.35
C LYS A 82 9.90 3.76 12.31
N ASN A 83 9.55 3.24 11.14
CA ASN A 83 9.25 1.82 10.97
C ASN A 83 10.06 1.26 9.81
N ARG A 84 10.55 0.05 9.98
CA ARG A 84 11.24 -0.66 8.91
C ARG A 84 10.25 -1.58 8.19
N TYR A 85 10.10 -1.37 6.89
CA TYR A 85 9.17 -2.16 6.07
C TYR A 85 9.94 -3.19 5.24
N ASP A 86 9.40 -4.38 5.15
CA ASP A 86 9.93 -5.45 4.32
C ASP A 86 9.31 -5.42 2.92
N VAL A 87 8.10 -4.88 2.83
CA VAL A 87 7.36 -4.74 1.58
C VAL A 87 6.72 -3.35 1.54
N ILE A 88 6.87 -2.68 0.42
CA ILE A 88 6.15 -1.44 0.12
C ILE A 88 5.36 -1.68 -1.15
N ILE A 89 4.04 -1.45 -1.10
CA ILE A 89 3.17 -1.53 -2.27
C ILE A 89 2.62 -0.14 -2.51
N ASP A 90 3.11 0.49 -3.57
CA ASP A 90 2.68 1.82 -3.99
C ASP A 90 1.61 1.67 -5.07
N MET A 91 0.35 1.69 -4.64
CA MET A 91 -0.79 1.50 -5.54
C MET A 91 -0.99 2.69 -6.48
N ARG A 92 -0.44 3.83 -6.14
CA ARG A 92 -0.53 5.05 -6.96
C ARG A 92 0.63 5.17 -7.94
N SER A 93 1.84 4.87 -7.48
CA SER A 93 3.09 5.00 -8.24
C SER A 93 3.24 6.38 -8.89
N THR A 94 2.87 7.41 -8.15
CA THR A 94 3.04 8.80 -8.59
C THR A 94 4.40 9.33 -8.12
N ILE A 95 4.82 10.47 -8.65
CA ILE A 95 6.08 11.10 -8.23
C ILE A 95 6.05 11.35 -6.71
N ARG A 96 4.91 11.79 -6.18
CA ARG A 96 4.79 12.05 -4.73
C ARG A 96 4.91 10.78 -3.90
N THR A 97 4.27 9.68 -4.30
CA THR A 97 4.31 8.44 -3.54
C THR A 97 5.64 7.70 -3.67
N LEU A 98 6.39 7.94 -4.74
CA LEU A 98 7.69 7.32 -4.92
C LEU A 98 8.71 7.75 -3.84
N PHE A 99 8.48 8.85 -3.14
CA PHE A 99 9.36 9.25 -2.03
C PHE A 99 9.36 8.23 -0.89
N PHE A 100 8.28 7.46 -0.71
CA PHE A 100 8.27 6.36 0.26
C PHE A 100 9.35 5.34 -0.10
N SER A 101 9.44 4.95 -1.36
CA SER A 101 10.46 4.01 -1.82
C SER A 101 11.85 4.63 -1.83
N LEU A 102 11.96 5.92 -2.16
CA LEU A 102 13.24 6.62 -2.15
C LEU A 102 13.88 6.60 -0.76
N PHE A 103 13.08 6.79 0.29
CA PHE A 103 13.58 6.80 1.66
C PHE A 103 13.69 5.40 2.27
N SER A 104 13.46 4.35 1.49
CA SER A 104 13.54 2.97 1.97
C SER A 104 14.13 2.03 0.91
N LEU A 105 15.26 2.42 0.34
CA LEU A 105 15.93 1.63 -0.71
C LEU A 105 16.41 0.26 -0.22
N ARG A 106 16.49 0.08 1.10
CA ARG A 106 16.86 -1.21 1.70
C ARG A 106 15.68 -2.19 1.79
N THR A 107 14.45 -1.71 1.59
CA THR A 107 13.27 -2.58 1.57
C THR A 107 13.37 -3.51 0.36
N PRO A 108 13.35 -4.84 0.58
CA PRO A 108 13.60 -5.79 -0.52
C PRO A 108 12.49 -5.85 -1.56
N PHE A 109 11.24 -5.56 -1.19
CA PHE A 109 10.12 -5.55 -2.12
C PHE A 109 9.52 -4.15 -2.19
N ARG A 110 9.83 -3.43 -3.25
CA ARG A 110 9.24 -2.13 -3.56
C ARG A 110 8.39 -2.31 -4.82
N ILE A 111 7.10 -2.51 -4.61
CA ILE A 111 6.16 -2.95 -5.64
C ILE A 111 5.28 -1.79 -6.08
N GLY A 112 5.05 -1.68 -7.37
CA GLY A 112 4.15 -0.66 -7.90
C GLY A 112 3.80 -0.89 -9.34
N ARG A 113 3.26 0.14 -9.97
CA ARG A 113 2.78 0.07 -11.35
C ARG A 113 3.87 0.43 -12.34
N ILE A 114 3.78 -0.13 -13.55
CA ILE A 114 4.70 0.23 -14.64
C ILE A 114 4.34 1.63 -15.14
N LYS A 115 5.29 2.54 -14.97
CA LYS A 115 5.25 3.91 -15.52
C LYS A 115 6.66 4.29 -15.90
N GLY A 116 6.83 5.22 -16.84
CA GLY A 116 8.14 5.58 -17.37
C GLY A 116 9.20 5.95 -16.34
N TYR A 117 8.76 6.48 -15.18
CA TYR A 117 9.69 6.92 -14.12
C TYR A 117 9.79 5.96 -12.95
N THR A 118 9.05 4.83 -12.93
CA THR A 118 9.04 3.92 -11.75
C THR A 118 10.23 2.97 -11.72
N HIS A 119 10.94 2.81 -12.81
CA HIS A 119 12.03 1.85 -12.89
C HIS A 119 13.24 2.19 -12.01
N PHE A 120 13.36 3.43 -11.54
CA PHE A 120 14.48 3.83 -10.68
C PHE A 120 14.29 3.38 -9.22
N LEU A 121 13.07 3.39 -8.73
CA LEU A 121 12.80 3.24 -7.30
C LEU A 121 12.04 1.96 -6.95
N LEU A 122 11.31 1.39 -7.91
CA LEU A 122 10.55 0.17 -7.70
C LEU A 122 11.29 -1.01 -8.35
N ASN A 123 11.51 -2.06 -7.56
CA ASN A 123 12.19 -3.26 -8.06
C ASN A 123 11.22 -4.32 -8.59
N TYR A 124 9.93 -4.21 -8.30
CA TYR A 124 8.88 -5.06 -8.85
C TYR A 124 7.77 -4.18 -9.41
N ARG A 125 7.58 -4.23 -10.71
CA ARG A 125 6.58 -3.39 -11.39
C ARG A 125 5.58 -4.26 -12.12
N THR A 126 4.30 -3.96 -11.93
CA THR A 126 3.21 -4.71 -12.52
C THR A 126 2.40 -3.82 -13.45
N ASP A 127 2.11 -4.30 -14.64
CA ASP A 127 1.21 -3.63 -15.56
C ASP A 127 -0.23 -3.93 -15.13
N THR A 128 -0.85 -2.96 -14.46
CA THR A 128 -2.23 -3.08 -13.99
C THR A 128 -3.23 -2.41 -14.93
N TYR A 129 -2.75 -1.85 -16.04
CA TYR A 129 -3.61 -1.14 -17.00
C TYR A 129 -3.58 -1.73 -18.40
N SER A 130 -2.97 -2.89 -18.60
CA SER A 130 -2.96 -3.55 -19.90
C SER A 130 -4.39 -3.82 -20.37
N LYS A 131 -4.63 -3.62 -21.68
CA LYS A 131 -5.92 -3.90 -22.31
C LYS A 131 -6.32 -5.36 -22.22
N ASN A 132 -5.36 -6.25 -22.02
CA ASN A 132 -5.59 -7.69 -21.91
C ASN A 132 -5.98 -8.13 -20.49
N LEU A 133 -5.97 -7.20 -19.53
CA LEU A 133 -6.37 -7.49 -18.16
C LEU A 133 -7.85 -7.23 -17.96
N THR A 134 -8.39 -7.85 -16.91
CA THR A 134 -9.76 -7.62 -16.49
C THR A 134 -10.03 -6.15 -16.19
N THR A 135 -11.29 -5.72 -16.35
CA THR A 135 -11.75 -4.40 -15.94
C THR A 135 -12.04 -4.34 -14.44
N ASP A 136 -12.01 -5.47 -13.73
CA ASP A 136 -12.24 -5.56 -12.30
C ASP A 136 -11.10 -4.86 -11.54
N MET A 137 -11.41 -3.75 -10.88
CA MET A 137 -10.43 -2.97 -10.13
C MET A 137 -9.87 -3.73 -8.94
N VAL A 138 -10.67 -4.58 -8.29
CA VAL A 138 -10.19 -5.42 -7.18
C VAL A 138 -9.12 -6.37 -7.69
N GLN A 139 -9.37 -7.04 -8.81
CA GLN A 139 -8.42 -7.97 -9.39
C GLN A 139 -7.14 -7.26 -9.84
N ARG A 140 -7.25 -6.06 -10.41
CA ARG A 140 -6.07 -5.26 -10.78
C ARG A 140 -5.22 -4.91 -9.56
N ASN A 141 -5.86 -4.55 -8.44
CA ASN A 141 -5.14 -4.27 -7.21
C ASN A 141 -4.43 -5.50 -6.67
N LEU A 142 -5.05 -6.67 -6.79
CA LEU A 142 -4.46 -7.93 -6.32
C LEU A 142 -3.21 -8.34 -7.10
N LEU A 143 -3.06 -7.90 -8.36
CA LEU A 143 -1.86 -8.15 -9.14
C LEU A 143 -0.60 -7.59 -8.47
N LEU A 144 -0.76 -6.57 -7.62
CA LEU A 144 0.38 -5.98 -6.91
C LEU A 144 0.95 -6.91 -5.83
N ALA A 145 0.21 -7.93 -5.44
CA ALA A 145 0.72 -8.95 -4.50
C ALA A 145 1.50 -10.07 -5.22
N ALA A 146 1.39 -10.19 -6.53
CA ALA A 146 1.99 -11.29 -7.30
C ALA A 146 3.51 -11.44 -7.09
N PRO A 147 4.32 -10.37 -6.98
CA PRO A 147 5.75 -10.54 -6.71
C PRO A 147 6.05 -11.28 -5.41
N LEU A 148 5.14 -11.25 -4.44
CA LEU A 148 5.32 -11.92 -3.15
C LEU A 148 5.11 -13.43 -3.23
N GLU A 149 4.60 -13.95 -4.36
CA GLU A 149 4.48 -15.39 -4.61
C GLU A 149 5.85 -16.08 -4.58
N LYS A 150 6.93 -15.33 -4.77
CA LYS A 150 8.29 -15.84 -4.64
C LYS A 150 8.62 -16.28 -3.22
N ILE A 151 7.91 -15.73 -2.22
CA ILE A 151 8.16 -16.03 -0.80
C ILE A 151 7.28 -17.20 -0.35
N ARG A 152 5.99 -17.14 -0.68
CA ARG A 152 5.00 -18.16 -0.34
C ARG A 152 3.78 -18.01 -1.24
N PRO A 153 2.93 -19.05 -1.33
CA PRO A 153 1.66 -18.94 -2.06
C PRO A 153 0.80 -17.85 -1.44
N ILE A 154 0.18 -17.01 -2.29
CA ILE A 154 -0.66 -15.91 -1.85
C ILE A 154 -2.11 -16.37 -1.82
N GLN A 155 -2.77 -16.14 -0.70
CA GLN A 155 -4.18 -16.49 -0.51
C GLN A 155 -5.06 -15.32 -0.95
N TYR A 156 -5.29 -15.22 -2.25
CA TYR A 156 -6.07 -14.14 -2.83
C TYR A 156 -7.52 -14.17 -2.36
N THR A 157 -8.04 -12.99 -2.00
CA THR A 157 -9.47 -12.81 -1.72
C THR A 157 -9.92 -11.51 -2.38
N LYS A 158 -11.13 -11.54 -2.96
CA LYS A 158 -11.75 -10.35 -3.53
C LYS A 158 -12.68 -9.66 -2.54
N GLU A 159 -12.81 -10.20 -1.33
CA GLU A 159 -13.68 -9.60 -0.32
C GLU A 159 -13.10 -8.29 0.20
N PHE A 160 -13.97 -7.30 0.34
CA PHE A 160 -13.62 -6.06 1.00
C PHE A 160 -14.78 -5.67 1.91
N LYS A 161 -14.50 -5.64 3.22
CA LYS A 161 -15.50 -5.32 4.23
C LYS A 161 -15.03 -4.13 5.05
N LEU A 162 -15.96 -3.22 5.33
CA LEU A 162 -15.73 -2.13 6.27
C LEU A 162 -16.25 -2.56 7.63
N TYR A 163 -15.47 -2.30 8.65
CA TYR A 163 -15.86 -2.55 10.03
C TYR A 163 -16.08 -1.20 10.70
N LEU A 164 -17.35 -0.78 10.76
CA LEU A 164 -17.70 0.49 11.36
C LEU A 164 -17.76 0.31 12.88
N THR A 165 -17.03 1.16 13.59
CA THR A 165 -17.13 1.18 15.04
C THR A 165 -18.38 1.96 15.44
N ASP A 166 -19.10 1.46 16.42
CA ASP A 166 -20.23 2.16 17.00
C ASP A 166 -19.73 3.42 17.71
N ARG A 167 -20.24 4.55 17.30
CA ARG A 167 -19.96 5.82 17.95
C ARG A 167 -21.19 6.31 18.70
#